data_904c47b55cd809789fcb3ed08a156a17
#
_entry.id   904c47b55cd809789fcb3ed08a156a17
#
_cell.length_a   1.000
_cell.length_b   1.000
_cell.length_c   1.000
_cell.angle_alpha   90.00
_cell.angle_beta   90.00
_cell.angle_gamma   90.00
#
_symmetry.space_group_name_H-M   'P 1'
#
loop_
_entity.id
_entity.type
_entity.pdbx_description
1 polymer ?
#
loop_
_entity_poly.entity_id
_entity_poly.type
_entity_poly.pdbx_seq_one_letter_code
_entity_poly.pdbx_strand_id
1 'polypeptide(L)'
;MNYSICVSGAAAGESVDSSCGLAYELGVAIARTGHVLTTGATVGLPLYAAKGAVDAGGKSIGFSPAASLREHVRKYRLPIGFYDYVNFTGMHYIGRDIHLVQSSDAVITVGGRMGSLHEFTTALEAHMPCGVLLGSGGLADTIPALMEQLETPQGSLVFFETDPKKLVDKVVAALDEL
;
A
#
# COMPACT_ATOMS: atom_id res chain seq x y z
N MET A 1 19.26 -4.70 4.09
CA MET A 1 18.52 -3.67 4.85
C MET A 1 17.04 -4.08 4.87
N ASN A 2 16.25 -3.69 5.87
CA ASN A 2 14.82 -3.99 5.85
C ASN A 2 14.10 -2.77 5.33
N TYR A 3 13.48 -2.90 4.16
CA TYR A 3 12.69 -1.82 3.56
C TYR A 3 11.29 -1.74 4.18
N SER A 4 10.67 -0.57 4.09
CA SER A 4 9.27 -0.32 4.41
C SER A 4 8.47 -0.23 3.11
N ILE A 5 7.54 -1.17 2.89
CA ILE A 5 6.76 -1.26 1.67
C ILE A 5 5.30 -0.90 1.97
N CYS A 6 4.84 0.19 1.41
CA CYS A 6 3.44 0.63 1.55
C CYS A 6 2.51 -0.20 0.68
N VAL A 7 1.46 -0.73 1.28
CA VAL A 7 0.33 -1.29 0.54
C VAL A 7 -0.83 -0.31 0.55
N SER A 8 -1.06 0.29 -0.61
CA SER A 8 -2.16 1.20 -0.93
C SER A 8 -3.31 0.45 -1.58
N GLY A 9 -4.54 0.64 -1.13
CA GLY A 9 -5.66 -0.10 -1.68
C GLY A 9 -7.03 0.44 -1.27
N ALA A 10 -8.08 -0.12 -1.86
CA ALA A 10 -9.45 0.27 -1.58
C ALA A 10 -9.86 -0.06 -0.14
N ALA A 11 -10.46 0.92 0.54
CA ALA A 11 -11.08 0.71 1.84
C ALA A 11 -12.50 0.12 1.73
N ALA A 12 -13.17 0.25 0.58
CA ALA A 12 -14.52 -0.25 0.31
C ALA A 12 -14.76 -0.38 -1.19
N GLY A 13 -15.79 -1.15 -1.58
CA GLY A 13 -16.22 -1.35 -2.96
C GLY A 13 -15.88 -2.74 -3.50
N GLU A 14 -16.31 -3.03 -4.72
CA GLU A 14 -16.22 -4.37 -5.34
C GLU A 14 -14.81 -4.96 -5.34
N SER A 15 -13.77 -4.13 -5.52
CA SER A 15 -12.38 -4.60 -5.48
C SER A 15 -11.96 -5.14 -4.11
N VAL A 16 -12.62 -4.75 -3.01
CA VAL A 16 -12.35 -5.32 -1.68
C VAL A 16 -12.86 -6.76 -1.63
N ASP A 17 -14.08 -7.01 -2.09
CA ASP A 17 -14.69 -8.33 -2.03
C ASP A 17 -13.97 -9.34 -2.95
N SER A 18 -13.55 -8.89 -4.14
CA SER A 18 -12.88 -9.74 -5.12
C SER A 18 -11.40 -9.95 -4.87
N SER A 19 -10.71 -9.03 -4.19
CA SER A 19 -9.23 -9.01 -4.12
C SER A 19 -8.66 -9.03 -2.70
N CYS A 20 -9.50 -9.30 -1.68
CA CYS A 20 -9.02 -9.46 -0.31
C CYS A 20 -7.96 -10.57 -0.16
N GLY A 21 -8.09 -11.68 -0.91
CA GLY A 21 -7.10 -12.75 -0.95
C GLY A 21 -5.76 -12.29 -1.53
N LEU A 22 -5.78 -11.56 -2.65
CA LEU A 22 -4.58 -11.00 -3.27
C LEU A 22 -3.86 -10.01 -2.35
N ALA A 23 -4.62 -9.15 -1.67
CA ALA A 23 -4.06 -8.22 -0.68
C ALA A 23 -3.42 -8.96 0.50
N TYR A 24 -4.05 -10.02 0.99
CA TYR A 24 -3.50 -10.87 2.04
C TYR A 24 -2.20 -11.54 1.60
N GLU A 25 -2.17 -12.15 0.41
CA GLU A 25 -0.97 -12.79 -0.15
C GLU A 25 0.16 -11.78 -0.37
N LEU A 26 -0.16 -10.54 -0.75
CA LEU A 26 0.80 -9.44 -0.86
C LEU A 26 1.47 -9.17 0.50
N GLY A 27 0.69 -9.09 1.57
CA GLY A 27 1.21 -8.94 2.94
C GLY A 27 2.11 -10.10 3.36
N VAL A 28 1.69 -11.33 3.06
CA VAL A 28 2.51 -12.54 3.29
C VAL A 28 3.84 -12.47 2.52
N ALA A 29 3.81 -12.04 1.27
CA ALA A 29 5.01 -11.93 0.43
C ALA A 29 5.99 -10.91 1.01
N ILE A 30 5.52 -9.71 1.40
CA ILE A 30 6.35 -8.66 2.03
C ILE A 30 6.99 -9.19 3.33
N ALA A 31 6.22 -9.85 4.18
CA ALA A 31 6.74 -10.40 5.43
C ALA A 31 7.82 -11.48 5.21
N ARG A 32 7.60 -12.36 4.23
CA ARG A 32 8.55 -13.44 3.90
C ARG A 32 9.87 -12.97 3.31
N THR A 33 9.91 -11.79 2.72
CA THR A 33 11.16 -11.14 2.27
C THR A 33 11.89 -10.44 3.42
N GLY A 34 11.31 -10.41 4.62
CA GLY A 34 11.91 -9.77 5.80
C GLY A 34 11.69 -8.25 5.86
N HIS A 35 10.81 -7.73 5.03
CA HIS A 35 10.51 -6.29 4.97
C HIS A 35 9.33 -5.92 5.86
N VAL A 36 9.16 -4.62 6.10
CA VAL A 36 8.09 -4.05 6.93
C VAL A 36 6.95 -3.61 6.04
N LEU A 37 5.74 -4.08 6.33
CA LEU A 37 4.55 -3.58 5.66
C LEU A 37 4.09 -2.27 6.31
N THR A 38 3.80 -1.25 5.51
CA THR A 38 3.16 -0.01 5.95
C THR A 38 1.79 0.15 5.27
N THR A 39 0.83 0.73 5.95
CA THR A 39 -0.51 1.02 5.40
C THR A 39 -1.11 2.27 6.02
N GLY A 40 -2.21 2.72 5.42
CA GLY A 40 -3.02 3.81 5.96
C GLY A 40 -3.83 3.50 7.21
N ALA A 41 -3.62 2.36 7.88
CA ALA A 41 -4.36 1.93 9.07
C ALA A 41 -5.88 1.97 8.89
N THR A 42 -6.38 1.59 7.70
CA THR A 42 -7.81 1.65 7.34
C THR A 42 -8.38 0.24 7.17
N VAL A 43 -9.67 0.15 6.91
CA VAL A 43 -10.37 -1.09 6.52
C VAL A 43 -10.05 -1.47 5.07
N GLY A 44 -10.58 -2.60 4.62
CA GLY A 44 -10.48 -3.07 3.23
C GLY A 44 -9.13 -3.69 2.89
N LEU A 45 -8.67 -3.52 1.66
CA LEU A 45 -7.48 -4.21 1.15
C LEU A 45 -6.22 -3.95 1.99
N PRO A 46 -5.94 -2.70 2.47
CA PRO A 46 -4.79 -2.47 3.36
C PRO A 46 -4.84 -3.27 4.66
N LEU A 47 -6.03 -3.50 5.23
CA LEU A 47 -6.19 -4.32 6.43
C LEU A 47 -5.91 -5.81 6.15
N TYR A 48 -6.34 -6.32 5.00
CA TYR A 48 -6.05 -7.71 4.60
C TYR A 48 -4.54 -7.90 4.38
N ALA A 49 -3.85 -6.92 3.79
CA ALA A 49 -2.40 -6.96 3.65
C ALA A 49 -1.71 -6.95 5.02
N ALA A 50 -2.13 -6.08 5.94
CA ALA A 50 -1.60 -6.04 7.30
C ALA A 50 -1.81 -7.39 8.02
N LYS A 51 -3.00 -7.99 7.88
CA LYS A 51 -3.29 -9.33 8.41
C LYS A 51 -2.34 -10.39 7.84
N GLY A 52 -2.15 -10.41 6.52
CA GLY A 52 -1.25 -11.35 5.85
C GLY A 52 0.20 -11.23 6.35
N ALA A 53 0.69 -10.00 6.54
CA ALA A 53 2.02 -9.76 7.07
C ALA A 53 2.19 -10.29 8.49
N VAL A 54 1.24 -10.02 9.38
CA VAL A 54 1.26 -10.48 10.78
C VAL A 54 1.14 -12.01 10.87
N ASP A 55 0.20 -12.62 10.12
CA ASP A 55 0.02 -14.07 10.09
C ASP A 55 1.28 -14.80 9.58
N ALA A 56 2.08 -14.16 8.73
CA ALA A 56 3.37 -14.68 8.26
C ALA A 56 4.55 -14.38 9.21
N GLY A 57 4.31 -13.77 10.37
CA GLY A 57 5.33 -13.42 11.36
C GLY A 57 6.16 -12.18 11.04
N GLY A 58 5.69 -11.37 10.08
CA GLY A 58 6.31 -10.09 9.70
C GLY A 58 5.88 -8.93 10.57
N LYS A 59 6.29 -7.73 10.17
CA LYS A 59 5.99 -6.45 10.83
C LYS A 59 5.00 -5.63 10.01
N SER A 60 4.04 -5.00 10.71
CA SER A 60 3.05 -4.13 10.11
C SER A 60 2.94 -2.82 10.88
N ILE A 61 3.05 -1.69 10.17
CA ILE A 61 2.94 -0.34 10.73
C ILE A 61 1.78 0.38 10.06
N GLY A 62 0.88 0.92 10.87
CA GLY A 62 -0.24 1.71 10.41
C GLY A 62 -0.01 3.22 10.53
N PHE A 63 -0.38 3.98 9.52
CA PHE A 63 -0.40 5.45 9.57
C PHE A 63 -1.84 5.95 9.64
N SER A 64 -2.25 6.43 10.81
CA SER A 64 -3.60 6.87 11.06
C SER A 64 -3.82 8.34 10.70
N PRO A 65 -4.98 8.72 10.13
CA PRO A 65 -5.37 10.12 9.94
C PRO A 65 -5.70 10.82 11.26
N ALA A 66 -5.95 10.07 12.34
CA ALA A 66 -6.32 10.57 13.65
C ALA A 66 -5.11 11.08 14.44
N ALA A 67 -5.35 11.97 15.40
CA ALA A 67 -4.32 12.50 16.31
C ALA A 67 -4.13 11.61 17.57
N SER A 68 -4.96 10.59 17.77
CA SER A 68 -4.88 9.70 18.93
C SER A 68 -5.63 8.38 18.68
N LEU A 69 -5.33 7.35 19.47
CA LEU A 69 -6.05 6.09 19.48
C LEU A 69 -7.57 6.29 19.70
N ARG A 70 -7.93 7.18 20.61
CA ARG A 70 -9.35 7.48 20.88
C ARG A 70 -10.06 8.04 19.64
N GLU A 71 -9.41 8.96 18.94
CA GLU A 71 -9.96 9.56 17.72
C GLU A 71 -10.02 8.53 16.59
N HIS A 72 -8.98 7.72 16.42
CA HIS A 72 -8.89 6.63 15.43
C HIS A 72 -10.09 5.68 15.56
N VAL A 73 -10.36 5.20 16.78
CA VAL A 73 -11.43 4.22 17.03
C VAL A 73 -12.82 4.88 17.04
N ARG A 74 -12.98 6.03 17.70
CA ARG A 74 -14.31 6.61 17.94
C ARG A 74 -14.81 7.54 16.85
N LYS A 75 -13.92 8.35 16.27
CA LYS A 75 -14.27 9.31 15.21
C LYS A 75 -14.15 8.68 13.82
N TYR A 76 -13.00 8.07 13.53
CA TYR A 76 -12.73 7.47 12.22
C TYR A 76 -13.25 6.03 12.11
N ARG A 77 -13.55 5.35 13.22
CA ARG A 77 -14.04 3.98 13.28
C ARG A 77 -13.12 2.98 12.57
N LEU A 78 -11.81 3.18 12.74
CA LEU A 78 -10.78 2.39 12.10
C LEU A 78 -10.28 1.27 13.01
N PRO A 79 -9.79 0.15 12.42
CA PRO A 79 -9.31 -1.01 13.17
C PRO A 79 -7.93 -0.75 13.78
N ILE A 80 -7.65 -1.43 14.90
CA ILE A 80 -6.36 -1.41 15.59
C ILE A 80 -5.65 -2.78 15.54
N GLY A 81 -6.33 -3.82 15.07
CA GLY A 81 -5.73 -5.15 14.91
C GLY A 81 -4.72 -5.20 13.76
N PHE A 82 -3.81 -6.16 13.83
CA PHE A 82 -2.83 -6.45 12.79
C PHE A 82 -1.76 -5.36 12.55
N TYR A 83 -1.51 -4.48 13.55
CA TYR A 83 -0.41 -3.52 13.53
C TYR A 83 0.47 -3.69 14.76
N ASP A 84 1.79 -3.80 14.56
CA ASP A 84 2.77 -3.73 15.65
C ASP A 84 2.83 -2.31 16.23
N TYR A 85 2.61 -1.30 15.38
CA TYR A 85 2.58 0.11 15.76
C TYR A 85 1.63 0.90 14.87
N VAL A 86 0.93 1.89 15.45
CA VAL A 86 0.13 2.86 14.71
C VAL A 86 0.63 4.27 14.98
N ASN A 87 1.10 4.93 13.92
CA ASN A 87 1.45 6.34 13.94
C ASN A 87 0.18 7.19 13.82
N PHE A 88 -0.20 7.92 14.87
CA PHE A 88 -1.34 8.84 14.88
C PHE A 88 -0.88 10.21 14.40
N THR A 89 -1.00 10.45 13.08
CA THR A 89 -0.46 11.66 12.43
C THR A 89 -1.24 12.93 12.75
N GLY A 90 -2.53 12.84 13.01
CA GLY A 90 -3.41 14.01 13.17
C GLY A 90 -3.64 14.82 11.89
N MET A 91 -3.16 14.33 10.74
CA MET A 91 -3.12 15.08 9.48
C MET A 91 -4.34 14.82 8.57
N HIS A 92 -5.40 14.22 9.10
CA HIS A 92 -6.54 13.74 8.30
C HIS A 92 -6.08 12.79 7.18
N TYR A 93 -6.95 12.48 6.19
CA TYR A 93 -6.61 11.52 5.14
C TYR A 93 -5.51 12.04 4.20
N ILE A 94 -5.67 13.24 3.64
CA ILE A 94 -4.75 13.76 2.59
C ILE A 94 -3.32 13.96 3.11
N GLY A 95 -3.15 14.61 4.26
CA GLY A 95 -1.82 14.81 4.84
C GLY A 95 -1.20 13.48 5.31
N ARG A 96 -2.03 12.55 5.83
CA ARG A 96 -1.60 11.22 6.21
C ARG A 96 -1.08 10.42 5.00
N ASP A 97 -1.73 10.50 3.83
CA ASP A 97 -1.31 9.80 2.62
C ASP A 97 0.11 10.22 2.21
N ILE A 98 0.38 11.53 2.17
CA ILE A 98 1.72 12.05 1.89
C ILE A 98 2.73 11.55 2.92
N HIS A 99 2.38 11.60 4.21
CA HIS A 99 3.27 11.17 5.28
C HIS A 99 3.55 9.66 5.23
N LEU A 100 2.54 8.84 4.92
CA LEU A 100 2.68 7.41 4.71
C LEU A 100 3.64 7.10 3.56
N VAL A 101 3.42 7.71 2.40
CA VAL A 101 4.25 7.47 1.21
C VAL A 101 5.69 7.87 1.47
N GLN A 102 5.95 9.08 1.98
CA GLN A 102 7.30 9.59 2.27
C GLN A 102 8.01 8.84 3.42
N SER A 103 7.29 8.09 4.23
CA SER A 103 7.85 7.23 5.28
C SER A 103 8.06 5.78 4.82
N SER A 104 7.82 5.50 3.55
CA SER A 104 7.99 4.19 2.95
C SER A 104 9.07 4.24 1.87
N ASP A 105 9.68 3.10 1.56
CA ASP A 105 10.72 2.98 0.52
C ASP A 105 10.10 2.65 -0.85
N ALA A 106 8.91 2.03 -0.85
CA ALA A 106 8.15 1.70 -2.06
C ALA A 106 6.65 1.71 -1.78
N VAL A 107 5.84 1.82 -2.85
CA VAL A 107 4.37 1.75 -2.77
C VAL A 107 3.85 0.66 -3.71
N ILE A 108 2.99 -0.24 -3.20
CA ILE A 108 2.29 -1.24 -4.00
C ILE A 108 0.80 -0.96 -3.96
N THR A 109 0.21 -0.76 -5.14
CA THR A 109 -1.23 -0.53 -5.32
C THR A 109 -1.96 -1.84 -5.58
N VAL A 110 -3.02 -2.11 -4.80
CA VAL A 110 -3.91 -3.25 -4.95
C VAL A 110 -5.36 -2.78 -4.98
N GLY A 111 -6.10 -3.07 -6.06
CA GLY A 111 -7.42 -2.49 -6.28
C GLY A 111 -7.34 -0.96 -6.28
N GLY A 112 -8.10 -0.33 -5.42
CA GLY A 112 -7.92 1.09 -5.14
C GLY A 112 -8.95 2.00 -5.82
N ARG A 113 -8.98 3.24 -5.33
CA ARG A 113 -9.81 4.34 -5.82
C ARG A 113 -9.01 5.65 -5.77
N MET A 114 -9.68 6.80 -5.67
CA MET A 114 -9.03 8.13 -5.70
C MET A 114 -7.95 8.33 -4.63
N GLY A 115 -8.14 7.79 -3.42
CA GLY A 115 -7.09 7.84 -2.37
C GLY A 115 -5.84 7.09 -2.78
N SER A 116 -6.01 5.87 -3.35
CA SER A 116 -4.88 5.08 -3.85
C SER A 116 -4.21 5.73 -5.07
N LEU A 117 -4.96 6.46 -5.91
CA LEU A 117 -4.38 7.27 -7.00
C LEU A 117 -3.50 8.39 -6.43
N HIS A 118 -3.95 9.07 -5.37
CA HIS A 118 -3.15 10.10 -4.70
C HIS A 118 -1.85 9.53 -4.11
N GLU A 119 -1.90 8.37 -3.46
CA GLU A 119 -0.71 7.68 -2.94
C GLU A 119 0.22 7.23 -4.08
N PHE A 120 -0.33 6.64 -5.16
CA PHE A 120 0.44 6.22 -6.33
C PHE A 120 1.15 7.40 -7.02
N THR A 121 0.42 8.49 -7.32
CA THR A 121 1.01 9.67 -7.96
C THR A 121 2.04 10.36 -7.08
N THR A 122 1.82 10.41 -5.75
CA THR A 122 2.80 10.94 -4.80
C THR A 122 4.10 10.11 -4.82
N ALA A 123 4.01 8.79 -4.86
CA ALA A 123 5.17 7.91 -4.95
C ALA A 123 5.89 8.05 -6.31
N LEU A 124 5.13 8.15 -7.40
CA LEU A 124 5.67 8.33 -8.74
C LEU A 124 6.47 9.64 -8.87
N GLU A 125 5.92 10.75 -8.39
CA GLU A 125 6.60 12.07 -8.39
C GLU A 125 7.81 12.10 -7.44
N ALA A 126 7.80 11.28 -6.40
CA ALA A 126 8.94 11.10 -5.50
C ALA A 126 10.01 10.14 -6.05
N HIS A 127 9.86 9.64 -7.28
CA HIS A 127 10.75 8.67 -7.92
C HIS A 127 10.96 7.36 -7.12
N MET A 128 9.92 6.95 -6.41
CA MET A 128 9.94 5.71 -5.63
C MET A 128 9.54 4.50 -6.49
N PRO A 129 10.07 3.30 -6.19
CA PRO A 129 9.55 2.07 -6.78
C PRO A 129 8.05 1.90 -6.50
N CYS A 130 7.26 1.75 -7.58
CA CYS A 130 5.82 1.56 -7.54
C CYS A 130 5.45 0.18 -8.09
N GLY A 131 4.82 -0.64 -7.29
CA GLY A 131 4.20 -1.89 -7.74
C GLY A 131 2.70 -1.69 -8.01
N VAL A 132 2.19 -2.35 -9.05
CA VAL A 132 0.77 -2.36 -9.38
C VAL A 132 0.32 -3.80 -9.56
N LEU A 133 -0.57 -4.26 -8.68
CA LEU A 133 -1.09 -5.63 -8.74
C LEU A 133 -2.28 -5.71 -9.70
N LEU A 134 -2.01 -6.08 -10.94
CA LEU A 134 -3.01 -6.24 -11.99
C LEU A 134 -4.00 -7.39 -11.67
N GLY A 135 -5.23 -7.26 -12.15
CA GLY A 135 -6.30 -8.22 -11.86
C GLY A 135 -6.92 -8.05 -10.47
N SER A 136 -6.48 -7.03 -9.71
CA SER A 136 -7.08 -6.69 -8.41
C SER A 136 -8.22 -5.69 -8.51
N GLY A 137 -8.60 -5.29 -9.71
CA GLY A 137 -9.71 -4.38 -10.00
C GLY A 137 -9.41 -2.91 -9.70
N GLY A 138 -10.41 -2.06 -9.91
CA GLY A 138 -10.35 -0.64 -9.56
C GLY A 138 -9.20 0.12 -10.21
N LEU A 139 -8.53 0.95 -9.42
CA LEU A 139 -7.43 1.78 -9.91
C LEU A 139 -6.27 0.94 -10.47
N ALA A 140 -5.90 -0.16 -9.82
CA ALA A 140 -4.74 -0.96 -10.23
C ALA A 140 -4.82 -1.37 -11.71
N ASP A 141 -6.01 -1.78 -12.17
CA ASP A 141 -6.21 -2.17 -13.58
C ASP A 141 -6.35 -0.97 -14.52
N THR A 142 -6.51 0.25 -13.99
CA THR A 142 -6.62 1.48 -14.77
C THR A 142 -5.25 2.18 -14.96
N ILE A 143 -4.32 1.99 -14.03
CA ILE A 143 -3.01 2.67 -14.05
C ILE A 143 -2.25 2.51 -15.37
N PRO A 144 -2.17 1.33 -16.04
CA PRO A 144 -1.43 1.22 -17.30
C PRO A 144 -1.93 2.19 -18.37
N ALA A 145 -3.25 2.25 -18.57
CA ALA A 145 -3.87 3.15 -19.54
C ALA A 145 -3.72 4.63 -19.12
N LEU A 146 -3.80 4.93 -17.84
CA LEU A 146 -3.59 6.28 -17.31
C LEU A 146 -2.16 6.78 -17.58
N MET A 147 -1.17 5.94 -17.34
CA MET A 147 0.25 6.26 -17.58
C MET A 147 0.53 6.48 -19.07
N GLU A 148 -0.09 5.69 -19.94
CA GLU A 148 0.02 5.87 -21.39
C GLU A 148 -0.59 7.22 -21.82
N GLN A 149 -1.80 7.54 -21.36
CA GLN A 149 -2.49 8.80 -21.69
C GLN A 149 -1.77 10.06 -21.19
N LEU A 150 -1.09 9.96 -20.04
CA LEU A 150 -0.37 11.09 -19.43
C LEU A 150 1.11 11.14 -19.86
N GLU A 151 1.51 10.31 -20.84
CA GLU A 151 2.88 10.28 -21.35
C GLU A 151 3.92 10.19 -20.24
N THR A 152 3.68 9.31 -19.24
CA THR A 152 4.55 9.14 -18.08
C THR A 152 5.99 8.84 -18.53
N PRO A 153 7.02 9.51 -17.99
CA PRO A 153 8.39 9.38 -18.44
C PRO A 153 8.87 7.93 -18.53
N GLN A 154 9.58 7.58 -19.61
CA GLN A 154 10.26 6.31 -19.73
C GLN A 154 11.33 6.19 -18.64
N GLY A 155 11.44 5.03 -18.00
CA GLY A 155 12.36 4.80 -16.91
C GLY A 155 11.77 5.02 -15.52
N SER A 156 10.47 5.29 -15.43
CA SER A 156 9.76 5.26 -14.16
C SER A 156 9.89 3.87 -13.52
N LEU A 157 10.13 3.84 -12.21
CA LEU A 157 10.25 2.59 -11.43
C LEU A 157 8.85 1.99 -11.14
N VAL A 158 8.08 1.71 -12.19
CA VAL A 158 6.73 1.14 -12.08
C VAL A 158 6.69 -0.28 -12.61
N PHE A 159 6.26 -1.21 -11.76
CA PHE A 159 6.23 -2.64 -12.04
C PHE A 159 4.81 -3.16 -12.03
N PHE A 160 4.43 -3.89 -13.07
CA PHE A 160 3.11 -4.51 -13.21
C PHE A 160 3.23 -6.02 -13.10
N GLU A 161 2.40 -6.63 -12.26
CA GLU A 161 2.30 -8.09 -12.11
C GLU A 161 0.90 -8.49 -11.63
N THR A 162 0.52 -9.73 -11.93
CA THR A 162 -0.72 -10.35 -11.42
C THR A 162 -0.46 -11.26 -10.21
N ASP A 163 0.80 -11.64 -9.99
CA ASP A 163 1.24 -12.48 -8.88
C ASP A 163 1.83 -11.61 -7.76
N PRO A 164 1.25 -11.63 -6.55
CA PRO A 164 1.72 -10.81 -5.43
C PRO A 164 3.19 -11.00 -5.08
N LYS A 165 3.66 -12.26 -5.09
CA LYS A 165 5.04 -12.57 -4.75
C LYS A 165 6.01 -12.02 -5.79
N LYS A 166 5.74 -12.23 -7.08
CA LYS A 166 6.59 -11.71 -8.16
C LYS A 166 6.62 -10.19 -8.16
N LEU A 167 5.50 -9.54 -7.82
CA LEU A 167 5.46 -8.09 -7.71
C LEU A 167 6.37 -7.59 -6.60
N VAL A 168 6.32 -8.21 -5.42
CA VAL A 168 7.20 -7.87 -4.30
C VAL A 168 8.67 -8.12 -4.67
N ASP A 169 8.99 -9.26 -5.29
CA ASP A 169 10.35 -9.58 -5.72
C ASP A 169 10.91 -8.50 -6.68
N LYS A 170 10.09 -7.99 -7.63
CA LYS A 170 10.51 -6.91 -8.55
C LYS A 170 10.73 -5.57 -7.84
N VAL A 171 9.82 -5.20 -6.93
CA VAL A 171 9.93 -3.95 -6.16
C VAL A 171 11.18 -3.98 -5.27
N VAL A 172 11.43 -5.11 -4.60
CA VAL A 172 12.63 -5.29 -3.75
C VAL A 172 13.91 -5.24 -4.59
N ALA A 173 13.95 -5.92 -5.74
CA ALA A 173 15.11 -5.85 -6.63
C ALA A 173 15.42 -4.41 -7.07
N ALA A 174 14.40 -3.61 -7.37
CA ALA A 174 14.59 -2.20 -7.69
C ALA A 174 15.11 -1.38 -6.50
N LEU A 175 14.69 -1.67 -5.27
CA LEU A 175 15.19 -1.02 -4.06
C LEU A 175 16.66 -1.39 -3.77
N ASP A 176 17.08 -2.59 -4.11
CA ASP A 176 18.46 -3.05 -3.92
C ASP A 176 19.43 -2.41 -4.94
N GLU A 177 18.91 -1.86 -6.05
CA GLU A 177 19.69 -1.18 -7.10
C GLU A 177 19.83 0.35 -6.87
N LEU A 178 19.05 0.94 -5.95
CA LEU A 178 19.08 2.37 -5.59
C LEU A 178 20.14 2.66 -4.51
#